data_f939e28627634af3ac06b0ec77762604
#
_entry.id   f939e28627634af3ac06b0ec77762604
#
_cell.length_a   1.000
_cell.length_b   1.000
_cell.length_c   1.000
_cell.angle_alpha   90.00
_cell.angle_beta   90.00
_cell.angle_gamma   90.00
#
_symmetry.space_group_name_H-M   'P 1'
#
loop_
_entity.id
_entity.type
_entity.pdbx_description
1 polymer ?
#
loop_
_entity_poly.entity_id
_entity_poly.type
_entity_poly.pdbx_seq_one_letter_code
_entity_poly.pdbx_strand_id
1 'polypeptide(L)'
;MSLIKQLWLAIIALLLLSFVGSLAISITSSRDYIEQEVRIKNEDNATTLALSMSQLDKDLVILELLISAQFDTGYYRSIILRDAEGEVLVERRAGEYSGDVPAWFRILVQFDVPTGTATIQDGWRQFGTLELESQHSYAYASLWRSMLELAGWFVLAGAISLAIATVMVR
;
A
#
# COMPACT_ATOMS: atom_id res chain seq x y z
N MET A 1 32.00 -36.43 -3.36
CA MET A 1 30.56 -36.29 -3.72
C MET A 1 30.39 -36.71 -5.17
N SER A 2 29.32 -37.46 -5.51
CA SER A 2 29.14 -37.87 -6.92
C SER A 2 28.81 -36.62 -7.76
N LEU A 3 29.30 -36.56 -8.99
CA LEU A 3 29.05 -35.48 -9.96
C LEU A 3 27.54 -35.15 -10.07
N ILE A 4 26.70 -36.16 -9.96
CA ILE A 4 25.24 -36.02 -9.99
C ILE A 4 24.73 -35.18 -8.79
N LYS A 5 25.26 -35.40 -7.59
CA LYS A 5 24.89 -34.61 -6.40
C LYS A 5 25.31 -33.14 -6.52
N GLN A 6 26.48 -32.87 -7.10
CA GLN A 6 26.96 -31.52 -7.36
C GLN A 6 26.10 -30.78 -8.39
N LEU A 7 25.70 -31.48 -9.48
CA LEU A 7 24.80 -30.94 -10.49
C LEU A 7 23.42 -30.57 -9.89
N TRP A 8 22.87 -31.45 -9.06
CA TRP A 8 21.61 -31.19 -8.38
C TRP A 8 21.68 -30.01 -7.45
N LEU A 9 22.74 -29.90 -6.66
CA LEU A 9 22.96 -28.80 -5.74
C LEU A 9 23.10 -27.47 -6.49
N ALA A 10 23.79 -27.48 -7.64
CA ALA A 10 23.90 -26.30 -8.50
C ALA A 10 22.55 -25.87 -9.11
N ILE A 11 21.73 -26.81 -9.57
CA ILE A 11 20.40 -26.51 -10.11
C ILE A 11 19.49 -25.93 -9.01
N ILE A 12 19.45 -26.55 -7.82
CA ILE A 12 18.68 -26.03 -6.69
C ILE A 12 19.12 -24.65 -6.28
N ALA A 13 20.44 -24.43 -6.20
CA ALA A 13 20.99 -23.11 -5.85
C ALA A 13 20.62 -22.04 -6.89
N LEU A 14 20.69 -22.35 -8.18
CA LEU A 14 20.25 -21.46 -9.26
C LEU A 14 18.77 -21.14 -9.19
N LEU A 15 17.92 -22.13 -8.93
CA LEU A 15 16.47 -21.94 -8.77
C LEU A 15 16.18 -21.05 -7.57
N LEU A 16 16.83 -21.30 -6.43
CA LEU A 16 16.67 -20.47 -5.23
C LEU A 16 17.13 -19.02 -5.47
N LEU A 17 18.27 -18.85 -6.12
CA LEU A 17 18.79 -17.52 -6.45
C LEU A 17 17.85 -16.77 -7.39
N SER A 18 17.31 -17.45 -8.42
CA SER A 18 16.33 -16.89 -9.35
C SER A 18 15.03 -16.51 -8.62
N PHE A 19 14.58 -17.37 -7.69
CA PHE A 19 13.39 -17.11 -6.90
C PHE A 19 13.56 -15.87 -6.01
N VAL A 20 14.63 -15.81 -5.23
CA VAL A 20 14.91 -14.68 -4.34
C VAL A 20 15.04 -13.38 -5.14
N GLY A 21 15.75 -13.42 -6.26
CA GLY A 21 15.92 -12.28 -7.15
C GLY A 21 14.58 -11.80 -7.74
N SER A 22 13.77 -12.72 -8.25
CA SER A 22 12.43 -12.42 -8.80
C SER A 22 11.51 -11.83 -7.73
N LEU A 23 11.53 -12.39 -6.51
CA LEU A 23 10.74 -11.94 -5.39
C LEU A 23 11.15 -10.53 -4.95
N ALA A 24 12.44 -10.26 -4.83
CA ALA A 24 12.96 -8.95 -4.47
C ALA A 24 12.56 -7.87 -5.50
N ILE A 25 12.73 -8.15 -6.79
CA ILE A 25 12.33 -7.23 -7.87
C ILE A 25 10.81 -7.01 -7.85
N SER A 26 10.03 -8.08 -7.72
CA SER A 26 8.57 -8.00 -7.71
C SER A 26 8.06 -7.16 -6.54
N ILE A 27 8.58 -7.37 -5.34
CA ILE A 27 8.20 -6.59 -4.14
C ILE A 27 8.57 -5.12 -4.33
N THR A 28 9.80 -4.82 -4.76
CA THR A 28 10.27 -3.44 -4.94
C THR A 28 9.44 -2.71 -5.99
N SER A 29 9.26 -3.31 -7.18
CA SER A 29 8.48 -2.68 -8.25
C SER A 29 7.01 -2.50 -7.89
N SER A 30 6.41 -3.47 -7.20
CA SER A 30 5.00 -3.36 -6.78
C SER A 30 4.84 -2.32 -5.67
N ARG A 31 5.81 -2.21 -4.78
CA ARG A 31 5.83 -1.18 -3.74
C ARG A 31 5.85 0.21 -4.35
N ASP A 32 6.84 0.49 -5.23
CA ASP A 32 7.00 1.80 -5.86
C ASP A 32 5.75 2.21 -6.66
N TYR A 33 5.16 1.25 -7.37
CA TYR A 33 3.92 1.47 -8.11
C TYR A 33 2.75 1.83 -7.18
N ILE A 34 2.57 1.09 -6.09
CA ILE A 34 1.47 1.33 -5.12
C ILE A 34 1.67 2.67 -4.41
N GLU A 35 2.91 3.00 -3.98
CA GLU A 35 3.20 4.28 -3.32
C GLU A 35 2.87 5.46 -4.25
N GLN A 36 3.24 5.37 -5.52
CA GLN A 36 2.92 6.40 -6.51
C GLN A 36 1.41 6.53 -6.76
N GLU A 37 0.72 5.40 -6.95
CA GLU A 37 -0.73 5.37 -7.16
C GLU A 37 -1.50 5.97 -5.98
N VAL A 38 -1.13 5.58 -4.74
CA VAL A 38 -1.80 6.08 -3.54
C VAL A 38 -1.50 7.56 -3.30
N ARG A 39 -0.27 8.01 -3.59
CA ARG A 39 0.08 9.43 -3.52
C ARG A 39 -0.80 10.27 -4.44
N ILE A 40 -0.91 9.89 -5.71
CA ILE A 40 -1.75 10.60 -6.68
C ILE A 40 -3.20 10.63 -6.20
N LYS A 41 -3.73 9.50 -5.76
CA LYS A 41 -5.10 9.43 -5.22
C LYS A 41 -5.31 10.30 -3.99
N ASN A 42 -4.35 10.36 -3.08
CA ASN A 42 -4.45 11.22 -1.90
C ASN A 42 -4.49 12.71 -2.29
N GLU A 43 -3.65 13.14 -3.24
CA GLU A 43 -3.63 14.52 -3.74
C GLU A 43 -4.94 14.86 -4.48
N ASP A 44 -5.41 13.98 -5.37
CA ASP A 44 -6.65 14.18 -6.14
C ASP A 44 -7.87 14.24 -5.22
N ASN A 45 -7.96 13.32 -4.27
CA ASN A 45 -9.07 13.29 -3.32
C ASN A 45 -9.05 14.48 -2.36
N ALA A 46 -7.86 14.87 -1.87
CA ALA A 46 -7.71 16.06 -1.04
C ALA A 46 -8.13 17.33 -1.81
N THR A 47 -7.69 17.45 -3.07
CA THR A 47 -8.05 18.58 -3.94
C THR A 47 -9.54 18.62 -4.21
N THR A 48 -10.16 17.49 -4.55
CA THR A 48 -11.59 17.41 -4.83
C THR A 48 -12.42 17.76 -3.60
N LEU A 49 -12.05 17.23 -2.44
CA LEU A 49 -12.76 17.50 -1.19
C LEU A 49 -12.57 18.97 -0.77
N ALA A 50 -11.34 19.51 -0.86
CA ALA A 50 -11.06 20.90 -0.55
C ALA A 50 -11.80 21.88 -1.48
N LEU A 51 -11.91 21.53 -2.78
CA LEU A 51 -12.67 22.33 -3.74
C LEU A 51 -14.18 22.32 -3.38
N SER A 52 -14.71 21.17 -3.02
CA SER A 52 -16.12 21.05 -2.55
C SER A 52 -16.34 21.90 -1.30
N MET A 53 -15.43 21.84 -0.34
CA MET A 53 -15.48 22.66 0.88
C MET A 53 -15.34 24.15 0.58
N SER A 54 -14.54 24.52 -0.42
CA SER A 54 -14.37 25.92 -0.81
C SER A 54 -15.65 26.56 -1.35
N GLN A 55 -16.57 25.74 -1.90
CA GLN A 55 -17.85 26.17 -2.43
C GLN A 55 -18.97 26.25 -1.39
N LEU A 56 -18.77 25.68 -0.22
CA LEU A 56 -19.73 25.66 0.88
C LEU A 56 -19.51 26.84 1.84
N ASP A 57 -20.52 27.13 2.65
CA ASP A 57 -20.36 28.00 3.80
C ASP A 57 -19.30 27.42 4.76
N LYS A 58 -18.46 28.30 5.33
CA LYS A 58 -17.39 27.90 6.24
C LYS A 58 -17.90 27.62 7.67
N ASP A 59 -19.12 27.04 7.76
CA ASP A 59 -19.65 26.53 9.00
C ASP A 59 -18.94 25.21 9.35
N LEU A 60 -18.29 25.18 10.50
CA LEU A 60 -17.55 24.01 10.98
C LEU A 60 -18.43 22.76 11.06
N VAL A 61 -19.71 22.90 11.38
CA VAL A 61 -20.64 21.75 11.46
C VAL A 61 -20.85 21.12 10.10
N ILE A 62 -20.98 21.95 9.04
CA ILE A 62 -21.15 21.48 7.66
C ILE A 62 -19.85 20.81 7.18
N LEU A 63 -18.70 21.42 7.45
CA LEU A 63 -17.41 20.88 7.07
C LEU A 63 -17.10 19.57 7.81
N GLU A 64 -17.41 19.49 9.10
CA GLU A 64 -17.27 18.26 9.89
C GLU A 64 -18.18 17.14 9.37
N LEU A 65 -19.42 17.46 9.01
CA LEU A 65 -20.35 16.48 8.44
C LEU A 65 -19.81 15.93 7.12
N LEU A 66 -19.29 16.78 6.25
CA LEU A 66 -18.71 16.38 4.97
C LEU A 66 -17.48 15.50 5.16
N ILE A 67 -16.59 15.87 6.08
CA ILE A 67 -15.40 15.07 6.44
C ILE A 67 -15.83 13.70 6.99
N SER A 68 -16.82 13.68 7.90
CA SER A 68 -17.33 12.44 8.50
C SER A 68 -17.95 11.53 7.45
N ALA A 69 -18.79 12.08 6.55
CA ALA A 69 -19.40 11.32 5.47
C ALA A 69 -18.34 10.72 4.52
N GLN A 70 -17.28 11.47 4.22
CA GLN A 70 -16.18 10.98 3.40
C GLN A 70 -15.35 9.93 4.12
N PHE A 71 -15.07 10.13 5.41
CA PHE A 71 -14.32 9.19 6.24
C PHE A 71 -15.06 7.86 6.43
N ASP A 72 -16.38 7.90 6.60
CA ASP A 72 -17.24 6.72 6.81
C ASP A 72 -17.30 5.78 5.58
N THR A 73 -16.78 6.23 4.43
CA THR A 73 -16.60 5.34 3.26
C THR A 73 -15.60 4.22 3.53
N GLY A 74 -14.74 4.35 4.56
CA GLY A 74 -13.76 3.35 4.99
C GLY A 74 -12.46 3.34 4.16
N TYR A 75 -12.31 4.22 3.18
CA TYR A 75 -11.11 4.28 2.34
C TYR A 75 -9.96 5.09 2.93
N TYR A 76 -10.21 5.84 4.01
CA TYR A 76 -9.26 6.78 4.58
C TYR A 76 -8.78 6.32 5.96
N ARG A 77 -7.48 6.48 6.17
CA ARG A 77 -6.84 6.29 7.47
C ARG A 77 -7.01 7.52 8.35
N SER A 78 -6.81 8.70 7.74
CA SER A 78 -7.04 9.96 8.43
C SER A 78 -7.51 11.05 7.46
N ILE A 79 -8.37 11.95 7.96
CA ILE A 79 -8.74 13.20 7.32
C ILE A 79 -8.63 14.27 8.41
N ILE A 80 -7.79 15.28 8.16
CA ILE A 80 -7.53 16.36 9.12
C ILE A 80 -7.75 17.70 8.41
N LEU A 81 -8.55 18.55 9.02
CA LEU A 81 -8.75 19.94 8.61
C LEU A 81 -8.02 20.85 9.57
N ARG A 82 -7.13 21.68 9.05
CA ARG A 82 -6.43 22.73 9.82
C ARG A 82 -6.86 24.10 9.35
N ASP A 83 -6.83 25.06 10.22
CA ASP A 83 -7.00 26.48 9.86
C ASP A 83 -5.75 27.05 9.17
N ALA A 84 -5.78 28.36 8.85
CA ALA A 84 -4.67 29.06 8.22
C ALA A 84 -3.43 29.17 9.15
N GLU A 85 -3.61 29.09 10.44
CA GLU A 85 -2.59 29.12 11.49
C GLU A 85 -1.99 27.76 11.79
N GLY A 86 -2.60 26.65 11.24
CA GLY A 86 -2.17 25.28 11.42
C GLY A 86 -2.83 24.54 12.58
N GLU A 87 -3.77 25.16 13.29
CA GLU A 87 -4.53 24.53 14.36
C GLU A 87 -5.54 23.52 13.78
N VAL A 88 -5.73 22.40 14.47
CA VAL A 88 -6.65 21.34 14.02
C VAL A 88 -8.08 21.74 14.33
N LEU A 89 -8.89 21.93 13.28
CA LEU A 89 -10.31 22.22 13.40
C LEU A 89 -11.15 20.93 13.48
N VAL A 90 -10.85 19.95 12.61
CA VAL A 90 -11.53 18.66 12.56
C VAL A 90 -10.52 17.56 12.30
N GLU A 91 -10.64 16.46 13.03
CA GLU A 91 -9.80 15.27 12.84
C GLU A 91 -10.65 14.01 12.91
N ARG A 92 -10.46 13.13 11.92
CA ARG A 92 -10.99 11.77 11.88
C ARG A 92 -9.84 10.81 11.61
N ARG A 93 -9.68 9.80 12.47
CA ARG A 93 -8.68 8.73 12.30
C ARG A 93 -9.30 7.37 12.48
N ALA A 94 -8.95 6.44 11.58
CA ALA A 94 -9.27 5.03 11.74
C ALA A 94 -8.39 4.40 12.83
N GLY A 95 -8.93 3.39 13.50
CA GLY A 95 -8.16 2.57 14.43
C GLY A 95 -7.04 1.79 13.73
N GLU A 96 -6.13 1.19 14.52
CA GLU A 96 -5.08 0.35 13.98
C GLU A 96 -5.67 -0.83 13.19
N TYR A 97 -5.09 -1.06 12.01
CA TYR A 97 -5.49 -2.15 11.14
C TYR A 97 -5.14 -3.51 11.77
N SER A 98 -6.17 -4.33 11.98
CA SER A 98 -6.07 -5.72 12.40
C SER A 98 -6.35 -6.65 11.21
N GLY A 99 -5.41 -6.78 10.28
CA GLY A 99 -5.56 -7.65 9.12
C GLY A 99 -4.71 -8.91 9.20
N ASP A 100 -5.01 -9.89 8.32
CA ASP A 100 -4.40 -11.23 8.25
C ASP A 100 -2.94 -11.24 7.74
N VAL A 101 -2.30 -10.07 7.60
CA VAL A 101 -0.93 -9.97 7.12
C VAL A 101 0.05 -10.11 8.29
N PRO A 102 1.03 -11.03 8.22
CA PRO A 102 1.99 -11.24 9.29
C PRO A 102 2.77 -9.96 9.64
N ALA A 103 3.03 -9.76 10.94
CA ALA A 103 3.73 -8.56 11.43
C ALA A 103 5.13 -8.40 10.82
N TRP A 104 5.88 -9.50 10.63
CA TRP A 104 7.20 -9.48 10.03
C TRP A 104 7.18 -8.95 8.58
N PHE A 105 6.13 -9.28 7.81
CA PHE A 105 5.97 -8.81 6.43
C PHE A 105 5.72 -7.30 6.39
N ARG A 106 4.91 -6.77 7.31
CA ARG A 106 4.65 -5.33 7.43
C ARG A 106 5.92 -4.53 7.80
N ILE A 107 6.80 -5.13 8.62
CA ILE A 107 8.10 -4.53 8.97
C ILE A 107 9.06 -4.55 7.75
N LEU A 108 9.01 -5.61 6.96
CA LEU A 108 9.86 -5.75 5.76
C LEU A 108 9.42 -4.83 4.63
N VAL A 109 8.10 -4.68 4.45
CA VAL A 109 7.48 -3.88 3.40
C VAL A 109 6.84 -2.64 4.02
N GLN A 110 7.65 -1.68 4.44
CA GLN A 110 7.14 -0.40 4.90
C GLN A 110 6.72 0.45 3.70
N PHE A 111 5.45 0.87 3.69
CA PHE A 111 4.96 1.88 2.76
C PHE A 111 5.14 3.25 3.38
N ASP A 112 5.85 4.13 2.69
CA ASP A 112 5.89 5.56 2.98
C ASP A 112 4.91 6.26 2.04
N VAL A 113 3.67 6.42 2.50
CA VAL A 113 2.64 7.06 1.69
C VAL A 113 2.47 8.49 2.15
N PRO A 114 2.84 9.45 1.30
CA PRO A 114 2.67 10.85 1.63
C PRO A 114 1.18 11.20 1.72
N THR A 115 0.88 12.03 2.70
CA THR A 115 -0.45 12.62 2.89
C THR A 115 -0.75 13.56 1.72
N GLY A 116 -1.92 13.41 1.11
CA GLY A 116 -2.42 14.39 0.14
C GLY A 116 -2.83 15.66 0.87
N THR A 117 -2.39 16.81 0.37
CA THR A 117 -2.70 18.11 0.99
C THR A 117 -3.36 19.03 -0.02
N ALA A 118 -4.40 19.75 0.39
CA ALA A 118 -5.07 20.74 -0.46
C ALA A 118 -5.55 21.93 0.37
N THR A 119 -5.51 23.12 -0.25
CA THR A 119 -5.93 24.35 0.39
C THR A 119 -7.43 24.59 0.18
N ILE A 120 -8.14 24.91 1.26
CA ILE A 120 -9.53 25.35 1.22
C ILE A 120 -9.56 26.87 1.17
N GLN A 121 -10.28 27.41 0.21
CA GLN A 121 -10.41 28.84 0.01
C GLN A 121 -11.77 29.37 0.45
N ASP A 122 -11.77 30.59 0.96
CA ASP A 122 -12.96 31.38 1.23
C ASP A 122 -12.85 32.71 0.45
N GLY A 123 -13.37 32.70 -0.77
CA GLY A 123 -13.17 33.77 -1.73
C GLY A 123 -11.67 33.94 -2.07
N TRP A 124 -11.07 35.05 -1.66
CA TRP A 124 -9.65 35.37 -1.88
C TRP A 124 -8.73 35.02 -0.71
N ARG A 125 -9.27 34.48 0.37
CA ARG A 125 -8.52 34.15 1.59
C ARG A 125 -8.41 32.63 1.73
N GLN A 126 -7.27 32.17 2.24
CA GLN A 126 -7.12 30.81 2.67
C GLN A 126 -7.92 30.60 3.96
N PHE A 127 -8.87 29.67 3.94
CA PHE A 127 -9.59 29.25 5.14
C PHE A 127 -8.78 28.25 5.94
N GLY A 128 -8.15 27.29 5.25
CA GLY A 128 -7.39 26.24 5.91
C GLY A 128 -6.77 25.26 4.92
N THR A 129 -6.21 24.20 5.47
CA THR A 129 -5.58 23.09 4.73
C THR A 129 -6.22 21.77 5.11
N LEU A 130 -6.56 20.98 4.11
CA LEU A 130 -7.04 19.63 4.25
C LEU A 130 -5.89 18.66 4.06
N GLU A 131 -5.69 17.76 5.00
CA GLU A 131 -4.75 16.64 4.93
C GLU A 131 -5.54 15.33 4.85
N LEU A 132 -5.20 14.47 3.89
CA LEU A 132 -5.91 13.23 3.63
C LEU A 132 -4.93 12.09 3.43
N GLU A 133 -5.11 10.99 4.16
CA GLU A 133 -4.32 9.76 4.07
C GLU A 133 -5.22 8.57 3.81
N SER A 134 -4.97 7.83 2.72
CA SER A 134 -5.71 6.61 2.40
C SER A 134 -5.31 5.44 3.27
N GLN A 135 -6.22 4.47 3.42
CA GLN A 135 -6.00 3.24 4.18
C GLN A 135 -5.07 2.29 3.39
N HIS A 136 -3.92 1.94 3.96
CA HIS A 136 -2.92 1.07 3.31
C HIS A 136 -3.18 -0.43 3.46
N SER A 137 -4.21 -0.80 4.20
CA SER A 137 -4.53 -2.20 4.53
C SER A 137 -4.67 -3.09 3.30
N TYR A 138 -5.32 -2.58 2.26
CA TYR A 138 -5.50 -3.29 1.00
C TYR A 138 -4.18 -3.55 0.26
N ALA A 139 -3.25 -2.60 0.30
CA ALA A 139 -1.94 -2.72 -0.33
C ALA A 139 -1.11 -3.85 0.30
N TYR A 140 -1.07 -3.93 1.63
CA TYR A 140 -0.40 -5.04 2.32
C TYR A 140 -1.03 -6.39 1.99
N ALA A 141 -2.36 -6.49 2.00
CA ALA A 141 -3.06 -7.74 1.70
C ALA A 141 -2.83 -8.18 0.25
N SER A 142 -2.82 -7.25 -0.70
CA SER A 142 -2.56 -7.51 -2.12
C SER A 142 -1.13 -8.02 -2.35
N LEU A 143 -0.13 -7.36 -1.78
CA LEU A 143 1.26 -7.79 -1.89
C LEU A 143 1.50 -9.15 -1.22
N TRP A 144 0.91 -9.38 -0.05
CA TRP A 144 1.01 -10.66 0.64
C TRP A 144 0.45 -11.80 -0.21
N ARG A 145 -0.72 -11.58 -0.83
CA ARG A 145 -1.34 -12.57 -1.72
C ARG A 145 -0.46 -12.84 -2.94
N SER A 146 0.04 -11.82 -3.60
CA SER A 146 0.93 -11.97 -4.76
C SER A 146 2.21 -12.72 -4.41
N MET A 147 2.77 -12.48 -3.22
CA MET A 147 3.92 -13.23 -2.72
C MET A 147 3.61 -14.71 -2.50
N LEU A 148 2.44 -15.03 -1.92
CA LEU A 148 2.01 -16.42 -1.73
C LEU A 148 1.77 -17.14 -3.07
N GLU A 149 1.18 -16.46 -4.05
CA GLU A 149 0.96 -16.98 -5.40
C GLU A 149 2.30 -17.28 -6.10
N LEU A 150 3.25 -16.35 -6.05
CA LEU A 150 4.60 -16.55 -6.57
C LEU A 150 5.30 -17.73 -5.89
N ALA A 151 5.25 -17.81 -4.57
CA ALA A 151 5.83 -18.93 -3.83
C ALA A 151 5.18 -20.27 -4.23
N GLY A 152 3.87 -20.30 -4.41
CA GLY A 152 3.13 -21.47 -4.89
C GLY A 152 3.61 -21.96 -6.27
N TRP A 153 3.78 -21.03 -7.22
CA TRP A 153 4.30 -21.36 -8.55
C TRP A 153 5.73 -21.88 -8.51
N PHE A 154 6.60 -21.34 -7.66
CA PHE A 154 7.97 -21.84 -7.53
C PHE A 154 8.04 -23.23 -6.87
N VAL A 155 7.20 -23.51 -5.88
CA VAL A 155 7.09 -24.85 -5.28
C VAL A 155 6.63 -25.85 -6.32
N LEU A 156 5.63 -25.49 -7.14
CA LEU A 156 5.13 -26.33 -8.23
C LEU A 156 6.22 -26.61 -9.27
N ALA A 157 6.91 -25.58 -9.72
CA ALA A 157 8.02 -25.70 -10.69
C ALA A 157 9.16 -26.56 -10.14
N GLY A 158 9.50 -26.39 -8.86
CA GLY A 158 10.48 -27.22 -8.17
C GLY A 158 10.08 -28.68 -8.08
N ALA A 159 8.82 -28.97 -7.76
CA ALA A 159 8.28 -30.31 -7.69
C ALA A 159 8.29 -31.02 -9.08
N ILE A 160 7.90 -30.29 -10.13
CA ILE A 160 7.95 -30.80 -11.51
C ILE A 160 9.39 -31.09 -11.91
N SER A 161 10.32 -30.18 -11.64
CA SER A 161 11.74 -30.35 -11.95
C SER A 161 12.33 -31.59 -11.23
N LEU A 162 11.95 -31.78 -9.97
CA LEU A 162 12.38 -32.94 -9.17
C LEU A 162 11.80 -34.24 -9.75
N ALA A 163 10.53 -34.24 -10.17
CA ALA A 163 9.88 -35.42 -10.77
C ALA A 163 10.55 -35.80 -12.10
N ILE A 164 10.80 -34.83 -12.99
CA ILE A 164 11.49 -35.06 -14.27
C ILE A 164 12.88 -35.65 -14.01
N ALA A 165 13.61 -35.08 -13.11
CA ALA A 165 14.95 -35.53 -12.80
C ALA A 165 14.99 -36.94 -12.18
N THR A 166 14.04 -37.31 -11.33
CA THR A 166 13.95 -38.68 -10.79
C THR A 166 13.62 -39.71 -11.88
N VAL A 167 12.83 -39.32 -12.88
CA VAL A 167 12.53 -40.18 -14.05
C VAL A 167 13.77 -40.36 -14.96
N MET A 168 14.54 -39.28 -15.18
CA MET A 168 15.74 -39.34 -16.03
C MET A 168 16.93 -40.09 -15.39
N VAL A 169 16.98 -40.23 -14.08
CA VAL A 169 18.05 -40.94 -13.36
C VAL A 169 17.71 -42.43 -13.14
N ARG A 170 16.46 -42.85 -13.41
CA ARG A 170 16.06 -44.25 -13.43
C ARG A 170 16.30 -44.90 -14.77
#